data_7962fa4441475d063497a4a6691dd4bd
#
_entry.id   7962fa4441475d063497a4a6691dd4bd
#
_cell.length_a   1.000
_cell.length_b   1.000
_cell.length_c   1.000
_cell.angle_alpha   90.00
_cell.angle_beta   90.00
_cell.angle_gamma   90.00
#
_symmetry.space_group_name_H-M   'P 1'
#
loop_
_entity.id
_entity.type
_entity.pdbx_description
1 polymer ?
#
loop_
_entity_poly.entity_id
_entity_poly.type
_entity_poly.pdbx_seq_one_letter_code
_entity_poly.pdbx_strand_id
1 'polypeptide(L)'
;TKEGTFEICMNAFESVPITSIQLNMTDDMYWIDDYAFYETKLEGELTLPDGLGPIGMAAFSGTSLTKVTFPKVYGNNAEYPARLWTNNFGSTLKEVVFQNATPILLYYYGDGNGFEFGQDLADDFHVTLSGDATGLEQTYIDNWKYSFAGYEISDAQIHENEIKEAEKKVAALLNYVVPEINENQNLDNQIEEPDTQTKDDSQEIQTENNQEQDDSNNNQL
;
A
#
# COMPACT_ATOMS: atom_id res chain seq x y z
N THR A 1 23.06 12.67 -19.61
CA THR A 1 23.25 11.52 -18.72
C THR A 1 21.88 11.05 -18.33
N LYS A 2 21.54 9.83 -18.67
CA LYS A 2 20.32 9.18 -18.26
C LYS A 2 20.45 9.00 -16.75
N GLU A 3 19.60 9.67 -16.00
CA GLU A 3 19.53 9.57 -14.57
C GLU A 3 19.27 8.10 -14.23
N GLY A 4 20.12 7.54 -13.41
CA GLY A 4 20.05 6.13 -13.03
C GLY A 4 19.20 5.98 -11.80
N THR A 5 18.39 4.93 -11.74
CA THR A 5 17.76 4.47 -10.52
C THR A 5 18.85 4.00 -9.56
N PHE A 6 18.91 4.56 -8.37
CA PHE A 6 19.81 4.04 -7.34
C PHE A 6 19.17 2.86 -6.63
N GLU A 7 19.91 1.82 -6.48
CA GLU A 7 19.54 0.59 -5.81
C GLU A 7 20.59 0.24 -4.76
N ILE A 8 20.13 -0.14 -3.58
CA ILE A 8 20.96 -0.84 -2.63
C ILE A 8 20.73 -2.32 -2.91
N CYS A 9 21.69 -2.92 -3.62
CA CYS A 9 21.57 -4.27 -4.15
C CYS A 9 21.40 -5.32 -3.04
N MET A 10 20.89 -6.48 -3.44
CA MET A 10 20.80 -7.67 -2.60
C MET A 10 22.10 -7.96 -1.85
N ASN A 11 22.02 -8.20 -0.55
CA ASN A 11 23.12 -8.51 0.35
C ASN A 11 24.23 -7.43 0.42
N ALA A 12 23.98 -6.19 -0.05
CA ALA A 12 25.04 -5.17 -0.20
C ALA A 12 25.80 -4.88 1.10
N PHE A 13 25.12 -4.92 2.24
CA PHE A 13 25.70 -4.70 3.57
C PHE A 13 25.44 -5.88 4.52
N GLU A 14 25.11 -7.06 3.98
CA GLU A 14 24.87 -8.24 4.81
C GLU A 14 26.00 -8.50 5.78
N SER A 15 25.69 -8.63 7.06
CA SER A 15 26.62 -8.88 8.17
C SER A 15 27.74 -7.82 8.34
N VAL A 16 27.65 -6.68 7.66
CA VAL A 16 28.59 -5.57 7.86
C VAL A 16 28.27 -4.89 9.19
N PRO A 17 29.25 -4.65 10.08
CA PRO A 17 29.02 -4.15 11.43
C PRO A 17 28.78 -2.62 11.48
N ILE A 18 27.91 -2.11 10.60
CA ILE A 18 27.45 -0.72 10.64
C ILE A 18 26.37 -0.57 11.72
N THR A 19 26.44 0.52 12.48
CA THR A 19 25.50 0.79 13.59
C THR A 19 24.47 1.86 13.26
N SER A 20 24.71 2.66 12.23
CA SER A 20 23.78 3.68 11.77
C SER A 20 23.91 3.92 10.28
N ILE A 21 22.81 4.34 9.65
CA ILE A 21 22.78 4.78 8.26
C ILE A 21 21.99 6.09 8.16
N GLN A 22 22.36 6.90 7.20
CA GLN A 22 21.57 8.03 6.77
C GLN A 22 21.32 7.92 5.27
N LEU A 23 20.06 7.75 4.90
CA LEU A 23 19.62 7.67 3.52
C LEU A 23 19.19 9.08 3.08
N ASN A 24 20.01 9.73 2.26
CA ASN A 24 19.72 11.05 1.72
C ASN A 24 19.32 10.87 0.24
N MET A 25 18.04 11.04 -0.06
CA MET A 25 17.57 10.98 -1.42
C MET A 25 17.68 12.33 -2.10
N THR A 26 18.25 12.31 -3.28
CA THR A 26 18.01 13.31 -4.31
C THR A 26 17.03 12.68 -5.28
N ASP A 27 16.24 13.37 -5.99
CA ASP A 27 15.09 13.08 -6.86
C ASP A 27 14.96 11.69 -7.56
N ASP A 28 15.89 10.77 -7.35
CA ASP A 28 15.93 9.45 -7.96
C ASP A 28 15.42 8.37 -7.00
N MET A 29 14.67 7.43 -7.55
CA MET A 29 14.06 6.35 -6.79
C MET A 29 15.11 5.35 -6.28
N TYR A 30 15.15 5.16 -4.98
CA TYR A 30 15.95 4.12 -4.35
C TYR A 30 15.11 2.86 -4.12
N TRP A 31 15.72 1.77 -4.42
CA TRP A 31 15.24 0.46 -4.04
C TRP A 31 16.20 -0.11 -3.01
N ILE A 32 15.67 -0.66 -1.93
CA ILE A 32 16.44 -1.46 -0.99
C ILE A 32 16.07 -2.91 -1.25
N ASP A 33 17.01 -3.69 -1.78
CA ASP A 33 16.76 -5.05 -2.23
C ASP A 33 16.82 -6.05 -1.05
N ASP A 34 16.53 -7.33 -1.36
CA ASP A 34 16.46 -8.41 -0.38
C ASP A 34 17.78 -8.51 0.42
N TYR A 35 17.67 -8.65 1.73
CA TYR A 35 18.80 -8.82 2.66
C TYR A 35 19.84 -7.68 2.64
N ALA A 36 19.51 -6.51 2.08
CA ALA A 36 20.50 -5.44 1.87
C ALA A 36 21.27 -5.03 3.14
N PHE A 37 20.60 -5.02 4.31
CA PHE A 37 21.19 -4.73 5.63
C PHE A 37 21.02 -5.89 6.62
N TYR A 38 20.83 -7.11 6.11
CA TYR A 38 20.61 -8.30 6.92
C TYR A 38 21.79 -8.52 7.91
N GLU A 39 21.45 -8.81 9.18
CA GLU A 39 22.42 -9.05 10.27
C GLU A 39 23.45 -7.92 10.46
N THR A 40 23.17 -6.71 10.04
CA THR A 40 23.98 -5.54 10.42
C THR A 40 23.74 -5.20 11.90
N LYS A 41 24.57 -4.29 12.45
CA LYS A 41 24.41 -3.78 13.82
C LYS A 41 23.66 -2.45 13.88
N LEU A 42 22.79 -2.20 12.89
CA LEU A 42 21.92 -1.02 12.92
C LEU A 42 21.07 -1.04 14.18
N GLU A 43 21.04 0.09 14.90
CA GLU A 43 20.35 0.19 16.19
C GLU A 43 19.55 1.49 16.31
N GLY A 44 18.60 1.51 17.26
CA GLY A 44 17.80 2.69 17.55
C GLY A 44 16.71 2.97 16.51
N GLU A 45 16.60 4.22 16.09
CA GLU A 45 15.54 4.68 15.21
C GLU A 45 16.06 4.90 13.79
N LEU A 46 15.29 4.47 12.79
CA LEU A 46 15.55 4.70 11.37
C LEU A 46 14.39 5.48 10.75
N THR A 47 14.70 6.62 10.15
CA THR A 47 13.75 7.36 9.30
C THR A 47 14.10 7.13 7.85
N LEU A 48 13.13 6.60 7.10
CA LEU A 48 13.25 6.38 5.66
C LEU A 48 12.91 7.67 4.91
N PRO A 49 13.63 7.99 3.82
CA PRO A 49 13.47 9.25 3.09
C PRO A 49 12.23 9.25 2.19
N ASP A 50 11.68 10.44 1.92
CA ASP A 50 10.64 10.62 0.90
C ASP A 50 11.13 10.15 -0.47
N GLY A 51 10.23 9.53 -1.23
CA GLY A 51 10.52 8.98 -2.56
C GLY A 51 11.17 7.60 -2.55
N LEU A 52 11.42 6.99 -1.39
CA LEU A 52 11.91 5.61 -1.32
C LEU A 52 10.94 4.67 -2.05
N GLY A 53 11.48 3.80 -2.89
CA GLY A 53 10.78 2.73 -3.58
C GLY A 53 10.63 1.46 -2.72
N PRO A 54 10.47 0.29 -3.34
CA PRO A 54 10.27 -0.96 -2.64
C PRO A 54 11.40 -1.31 -1.64
N ILE A 55 11.01 -1.99 -0.57
CA ILE A 55 11.96 -2.62 0.37
C ILE A 55 11.78 -4.13 0.25
N GLY A 56 12.84 -4.82 -0.14
CA GLY A 56 12.90 -6.25 -0.35
C GLY A 56 12.74 -7.07 0.93
N MET A 57 12.70 -8.39 0.77
CA MET A 57 12.52 -9.33 1.88
C MET A 57 13.72 -9.29 2.83
N ALA A 58 13.44 -9.30 4.14
CA ALA A 58 14.43 -9.36 5.21
C ALA A 58 15.54 -8.28 5.12
N ALA A 59 15.28 -7.16 4.43
CA ALA A 59 16.30 -6.13 4.18
C ALA A 59 16.94 -5.58 5.46
N PHE A 60 16.21 -5.50 6.56
CA PHE A 60 16.70 -5.06 7.88
C PHE A 60 16.58 -6.14 8.97
N SER A 61 16.34 -7.39 8.58
CA SER A 61 16.24 -8.48 9.55
C SER A 61 17.57 -8.73 10.27
N GLY A 62 17.50 -9.14 11.54
CA GLY A 62 18.69 -9.33 12.37
C GLY A 62 19.37 -8.03 12.84
N THR A 63 18.75 -6.88 12.63
CA THR A 63 19.20 -5.58 13.18
C THR A 63 18.70 -5.37 14.61
N SER A 64 19.20 -4.32 15.27
CA SER A 64 18.74 -3.86 16.59
C SER A 64 17.91 -2.58 16.52
N LEU A 65 17.23 -2.35 15.39
CA LEU A 65 16.32 -1.24 15.24
C LEU A 65 15.13 -1.39 16.21
N THR A 66 14.74 -0.28 16.84
CA THR A 66 13.61 -0.24 17.78
C THR A 66 12.41 0.48 17.20
N LYS A 67 12.65 1.37 16.21
CA LYS A 67 11.61 2.12 15.52
C LYS A 67 12.00 2.40 14.08
N VAL A 68 11.02 2.27 13.18
CA VAL A 68 11.21 2.63 11.76
C VAL A 68 10.07 3.54 11.33
N THR A 69 10.42 4.71 10.77
CA THR A 69 9.45 5.68 10.25
C THR A 69 9.48 5.68 8.74
N PHE A 70 8.35 5.34 8.13
CA PHE A 70 8.11 5.43 6.70
C PHE A 70 7.75 6.87 6.30
N PRO A 71 8.20 7.35 5.14
CA PRO A 71 8.01 8.72 4.72
C PRO A 71 6.56 9.04 4.33
N LYS A 72 6.26 10.33 4.16
CA LYS A 72 4.96 10.79 3.64
C LYS A 72 4.76 10.42 2.18
N VAL A 73 5.80 10.46 1.40
CA VAL A 73 5.81 10.07 -0.01
C VAL A 73 6.63 8.80 -0.14
N TYR A 74 5.93 7.68 -0.30
CA TYR A 74 6.53 6.37 -0.45
C TYR A 74 6.13 5.78 -1.80
N GLY A 75 7.11 5.51 -2.68
CA GLY A 75 6.88 5.11 -4.05
C GLY A 75 6.29 6.24 -4.91
N ASN A 76 7.05 6.82 -5.80
CA ASN A 76 6.64 8.01 -6.54
C ASN A 76 6.22 7.73 -8.00
N ASN A 77 6.21 6.49 -8.45
CA ASN A 77 5.74 6.18 -9.79
C ASN A 77 4.95 4.86 -9.87
N ALA A 78 4.11 4.74 -10.92
CA ALA A 78 3.25 3.58 -11.14
C ALA A 78 4.03 2.32 -11.53
N GLU A 79 5.27 2.43 -11.99
CA GLU A 79 6.10 1.31 -12.40
C GLU A 79 6.68 0.57 -11.20
N TYR A 80 6.94 1.31 -10.11
CA TYR A 80 7.51 0.76 -8.87
C TYR A 80 6.70 1.27 -7.67
N PRO A 81 5.50 0.71 -7.45
CA PRO A 81 4.69 1.10 -6.31
C PRO A 81 5.41 0.79 -5.00
N ALA A 82 5.12 1.58 -3.98
CA ALA A 82 5.61 1.36 -2.63
C ALA A 82 5.23 -0.04 -2.14
N ARG A 83 6.22 -0.87 -1.86
CA ARG A 83 6.04 -2.24 -1.39
C ARG A 83 6.97 -2.52 -0.22
N LEU A 84 6.44 -3.17 0.77
CA LEU A 84 7.22 -3.74 1.86
C LEU A 84 7.07 -5.26 1.82
N TRP A 85 8.18 -5.95 1.61
CA TRP A 85 8.18 -7.41 1.64
C TRP A 85 8.26 -7.91 3.09
N THR A 86 7.88 -9.16 3.30
CA THR A 86 7.81 -9.78 4.62
C THR A 86 9.17 -9.92 5.32
N ASN A 87 9.12 -10.13 6.64
CA ASN A 87 10.26 -10.40 7.52
C ASN A 87 11.36 -9.33 7.50
N ASN A 88 10.97 -8.08 7.29
CA ASN A 88 11.92 -6.99 7.08
C ASN A 88 12.70 -6.59 8.30
N PHE A 89 12.22 -6.86 9.52
CA PHE A 89 12.80 -6.30 10.73
C PHE A 89 13.18 -7.36 11.75
N GLY A 90 14.04 -6.97 12.71
CA GLY A 90 14.49 -7.83 13.80
C GLY A 90 13.55 -7.83 15.01
N SER A 91 13.85 -8.72 15.96
CA SER A 91 13.06 -8.94 17.19
C SER A 91 13.08 -7.76 18.18
N THR A 92 13.92 -6.78 17.98
CA THR A 92 14.00 -5.57 18.83
C THR A 92 13.03 -4.48 18.42
N LEU A 93 12.40 -4.61 17.21
CA LEU A 93 11.49 -3.62 16.70
C LEU A 93 10.21 -3.56 17.54
N LYS A 94 9.87 -2.36 18.01
CA LYS A 94 8.67 -2.07 18.80
C LYS A 94 7.65 -1.25 18.04
N GLU A 95 8.10 -0.39 17.15
CA GLU A 95 7.22 0.53 16.46
C GLU A 95 7.59 0.69 14.98
N VAL A 96 6.57 0.64 14.13
CA VAL A 96 6.64 1.09 12.75
C VAL A 96 5.66 2.24 12.57
N VAL A 97 6.14 3.37 12.04
CA VAL A 97 5.33 4.57 11.81
C VAL A 97 5.09 4.76 10.33
N PHE A 98 3.83 4.88 9.93
CA PHE A 98 3.44 5.27 8.58
C PHE A 98 2.89 6.68 8.57
N GLN A 99 3.33 7.48 7.60
CA GLN A 99 2.95 8.89 7.46
C GLN A 99 2.13 9.18 6.20
N ASN A 100 1.98 8.23 5.30
CA ASN A 100 1.31 8.44 4.02
C ASN A 100 -0.18 8.14 4.08
N ALA A 101 -0.97 8.98 3.42
CA ALA A 101 -2.43 8.84 3.34
C ALA A 101 -2.86 7.55 2.61
N THR A 102 -2.05 7.05 1.70
CA THR A 102 -2.31 5.78 1.01
C THR A 102 -1.48 4.68 1.66
N PRO A 103 -2.11 3.60 2.16
CA PRO A 103 -1.39 2.47 2.72
C PRO A 103 -0.41 1.87 1.72
N ILE A 104 0.78 1.51 2.19
CA ILE A 104 1.75 0.79 1.38
C ILE A 104 1.26 -0.64 1.14
N LEU A 105 1.70 -1.25 0.03
CA LEU A 105 1.41 -2.64 -0.25
C LEU A 105 2.32 -3.54 0.58
N LEU A 106 1.73 -4.50 1.27
CA LEU A 106 2.44 -5.51 2.05
C LEU A 106 2.51 -6.81 1.24
N TYR A 107 3.72 -7.33 1.05
CA TYR A 107 3.97 -8.52 0.25
C TYR A 107 4.63 -9.62 1.06
N TYR A 108 4.25 -10.87 0.78
CA TYR A 108 4.89 -12.06 1.35
C TYR A 108 5.15 -13.09 0.25
N TYR A 109 6.15 -13.94 0.47
CA TYR A 109 6.33 -15.14 -0.35
C TYR A 109 5.56 -16.27 0.30
N GLY A 110 4.55 -16.76 -0.43
CA GLY A 110 3.46 -17.50 0.10
C GLY A 110 3.66 -18.97 0.41
N ASP A 111 3.63 -19.28 1.70
CA ASP A 111 3.19 -20.58 2.20
C ASP A 111 1.81 -20.50 2.89
N GLY A 112 1.10 -19.37 2.78
CA GLY A 112 -0.22 -19.15 3.33
C GLY A 112 -0.24 -18.50 4.72
N ASN A 113 0.92 -18.10 5.28
CA ASN A 113 0.97 -17.51 6.63
C ASN A 113 0.73 -15.99 6.67
N GLY A 114 0.67 -15.35 5.49
CA GLY A 114 0.44 -13.91 5.38
C GLY A 114 1.72 -13.08 5.61
N PHE A 115 1.53 -11.76 5.58
CA PHE A 115 2.61 -10.81 5.78
C PHE A 115 3.05 -10.77 7.25
N GLU A 116 4.37 -10.68 7.47
CA GLU A 116 4.97 -10.43 8.78
C GLU A 116 5.97 -9.28 8.70
N PHE A 117 5.88 -8.30 9.61
CA PHE A 117 6.86 -7.21 9.69
C PHE A 117 8.25 -7.72 10.04
N GLY A 118 8.34 -8.74 10.87
CA GLY A 118 9.57 -9.39 11.28
C GLY A 118 9.33 -10.66 12.07
N GLN A 119 10.40 -11.41 12.31
CA GLN A 119 10.33 -12.62 13.13
C GLN A 119 10.52 -12.28 14.60
N ASP A 120 9.75 -12.96 15.46
CA ASP A 120 9.86 -12.85 16.92
C ASP A 120 9.79 -11.40 17.44
N LEU A 121 8.93 -10.58 16.83
CA LEU A 121 8.73 -9.19 17.26
C LEU A 121 8.34 -9.13 18.75
N ALA A 122 8.68 -8.00 19.39
CA ALA A 122 8.34 -7.75 20.78
C ALA A 122 6.83 -7.83 21.03
N ASP A 123 6.42 -8.29 22.22
CA ASP A 123 5.00 -8.38 22.59
C ASP A 123 4.27 -7.03 22.53
N ASP A 124 5.02 -5.92 22.67
CA ASP A 124 4.53 -4.55 22.58
C ASP A 124 4.67 -3.92 21.18
N PHE A 125 5.00 -4.73 20.15
CA PHE A 125 5.08 -4.25 18.79
C PHE A 125 3.73 -3.71 18.31
N HIS A 126 3.78 -2.53 17.70
CA HIS A 126 2.60 -1.88 17.14
C HIS A 126 2.94 -1.00 15.93
N VAL A 127 1.89 -0.65 15.19
CA VAL A 127 1.96 0.28 14.06
C VAL A 127 1.31 1.60 14.46
N THR A 128 2.02 2.71 14.24
CA THR A 128 1.53 4.07 14.47
C THR A 128 1.24 4.76 13.15
N LEU A 129 0.07 5.39 13.05
CA LEU A 129 -0.28 6.28 11.95
C LEU A 129 -0.04 7.73 12.37
N SER A 130 0.71 8.50 11.57
CA SER A 130 1.02 9.89 11.86
C SER A 130 1.04 10.73 10.57
N GLY A 131 1.24 12.04 10.67
CA GLY A 131 1.24 12.92 9.50
C GLY A 131 -0.06 12.80 8.71
N ASP A 132 0.04 12.53 7.41
CA ASP A 132 -1.11 12.43 6.51
C ASP A 132 -1.92 11.13 6.69
N ALA A 133 -1.37 10.16 7.44
CA ALA A 133 -2.06 8.92 7.80
C ALA A 133 -2.93 9.04 9.07
N THR A 134 -2.85 10.15 9.79
CA THR A 134 -3.59 10.32 11.05
C THR A 134 -5.10 10.18 10.85
N GLY A 135 -5.74 9.30 11.61
CA GLY A 135 -7.18 9.05 11.55
C GLY A 135 -7.63 8.20 10.36
N LEU A 136 -6.69 7.54 9.68
CA LEU A 136 -6.99 6.66 8.54
C LEU A 136 -6.92 5.16 8.90
N GLU A 137 -7.09 4.81 10.18
CA GLU A 137 -6.98 3.44 10.69
C GLU A 137 -7.86 2.47 9.89
N GLN A 138 -9.11 2.84 9.61
CA GLN A 138 -10.02 2.00 8.83
C GLN A 138 -9.52 1.80 7.39
N THR A 139 -8.94 2.83 6.78
CA THR A 139 -8.35 2.74 5.43
C THR A 139 -7.19 1.74 5.40
N TYR A 140 -6.34 1.75 6.43
CA TYR A 140 -5.25 0.79 6.57
C TYR A 140 -5.76 -0.63 6.84
N ILE A 141 -6.77 -0.80 7.69
CA ILE A 141 -7.43 -2.09 7.93
C ILE A 141 -7.98 -2.65 6.62
N ASP A 142 -8.77 -1.87 5.89
CA ASP A 142 -9.40 -2.29 4.64
C ASP A 142 -8.38 -2.67 3.56
N ASN A 143 -7.23 -2.03 3.55
CA ASN A 143 -6.16 -2.33 2.62
C ASN A 143 -5.35 -3.57 3.02
N TRP A 144 -4.98 -3.68 4.31
CA TRP A 144 -4.04 -4.69 4.78
C TRP A 144 -4.66 -6.02 5.17
N LYS A 145 -5.96 -6.08 5.45
CA LYS A 145 -6.66 -7.33 5.83
C LYS A 145 -6.39 -8.49 4.85
N TYR A 146 -6.25 -8.19 3.58
CA TYR A 146 -5.96 -9.20 2.57
C TYR A 146 -4.54 -9.79 2.74
N SER A 147 -3.55 -8.96 3.03
CA SER A 147 -2.19 -9.43 3.30
C SER A 147 -2.13 -10.36 4.51
N PHE A 148 -2.82 -9.99 5.60
CA PHE A 148 -2.87 -10.80 6.82
C PHE A 148 -3.75 -12.05 6.69
N ALA A 149 -4.67 -12.08 5.75
CA ALA A 149 -5.45 -13.28 5.43
C ALA A 149 -4.68 -14.27 4.53
N GLY A 150 -3.49 -13.91 4.06
CA GLY A 150 -2.69 -14.77 3.20
C GLY A 150 -3.05 -14.75 1.73
N TYR A 151 -3.77 -13.70 1.27
CA TYR A 151 -4.18 -13.55 -0.13
C TYR A 151 -3.55 -12.32 -0.77
N GLU A 152 -3.27 -12.39 -2.07
CA GLU A 152 -2.94 -11.20 -2.85
C GLU A 152 -4.16 -10.30 -3.00
N ILE A 153 -3.95 -8.99 -2.95
CA ILE A 153 -5.04 -7.99 -3.01
C ILE A 153 -5.85 -8.10 -4.32
N SER A 154 -5.26 -8.61 -5.39
CA SER A 154 -5.86 -8.62 -6.73
C SER A 154 -6.75 -9.82 -7.06
N ASP A 155 -6.63 -10.98 -6.35
CA ASP A 155 -7.23 -12.24 -6.80
C ASP A 155 -8.02 -13.02 -5.73
N ALA A 156 -8.31 -12.39 -4.59
CA ALA A 156 -8.84 -13.11 -3.44
C ALA A 156 -10.32 -13.45 -3.52
N GLN A 157 -10.66 -14.72 -3.64
CA GLN A 157 -11.93 -15.28 -3.13
C GLN A 157 -11.75 -15.60 -1.65
N ILE A 158 -11.86 -14.58 -0.80
CA ILE A 158 -11.57 -14.67 0.62
C ILE A 158 -12.81 -15.13 1.36
N HIS A 159 -12.67 -16.13 2.24
CA HIS A 159 -13.73 -16.54 3.14
C HIS A 159 -13.98 -15.47 4.21
N GLU A 160 -15.24 -15.17 4.47
CA GLU A 160 -15.65 -14.09 5.39
C GLU A 160 -15.01 -14.18 6.79
N ASN A 161 -14.82 -15.38 7.31
CA ASN A 161 -14.18 -15.58 8.62
C ASN A 161 -12.70 -15.22 8.61
N GLU A 162 -11.98 -15.49 7.52
CA GLU A 162 -10.57 -15.14 7.37
C GLU A 162 -10.40 -13.62 7.27
N ILE A 163 -11.33 -12.94 6.60
CA ILE A 163 -11.35 -11.47 6.54
C ILE A 163 -11.52 -10.90 7.95
N LYS A 164 -12.52 -11.37 8.71
CA LYS A 164 -12.79 -10.89 10.07
C LYS A 164 -11.59 -11.09 11.02
N GLU A 165 -10.92 -12.22 10.93
CA GLU A 165 -9.71 -12.46 11.73
C GLU A 165 -8.52 -11.60 11.29
N ALA A 166 -8.37 -11.36 9.98
CA ALA A 166 -7.34 -10.47 9.46
C ALA A 166 -7.61 -9.00 9.87
N GLU A 167 -8.85 -8.54 9.80
CA GLU A 167 -9.26 -7.20 10.27
C GLU A 167 -8.91 -7.00 11.74
N LYS A 168 -9.20 -7.97 12.60
CA LYS A 168 -8.83 -7.93 14.02
C LYS A 168 -7.32 -7.87 14.23
N LYS A 169 -6.55 -8.64 13.45
CA LYS A 169 -5.10 -8.66 13.52
C LYS A 169 -4.51 -7.30 13.14
N VAL A 170 -4.99 -6.71 12.04
CA VAL A 170 -4.55 -5.36 11.61
C VAL A 170 -4.98 -4.30 12.63
N ALA A 171 -6.23 -4.36 13.10
CA ALA A 171 -6.73 -3.43 14.11
C ALA A 171 -5.90 -3.48 15.42
N ALA A 172 -5.50 -4.67 15.84
CA ALA A 172 -4.65 -4.83 17.02
C ALA A 172 -3.28 -4.19 16.83
N LEU A 173 -2.67 -4.30 15.65
CA LEU A 173 -1.40 -3.64 15.32
C LEU A 173 -1.51 -2.11 15.32
N LEU A 174 -2.65 -1.59 14.91
CA LEU A 174 -2.95 -0.15 14.92
C LEU A 174 -3.53 0.34 16.25
N ASN A 175 -3.70 -0.53 17.26
CA ASN A 175 -4.41 -0.24 18.51
C ASN A 175 -5.82 0.36 18.27
N TYR A 176 -6.46 -0.08 17.20
CA TYR A 176 -7.78 0.40 16.76
C TYR A 176 -8.88 -0.58 17.20
N VAL A 177 -9.97 -0.05 17.73
CA VAL A 177 -11.15 -0.85 18.10
C VAL A 177 -12.10 -0.85 16.90
N VAL A 178 -12.23 -1.98 16.23
CA VAL A 178 -13.21 -2.15 15.14
C VAL A 178 -14.61 -2.04 15.74
N PRO A 179 -15.46 -1.11 15.24
CA PRO A 179 -16.85 -1.02 15.70
C PRO A 179 -17.58 -2.33 15.42
N GLU A 180 -18.28 -2.88 16.40
CA GLU A 180 -19.16 -4.02 16.17
C GLU A 180 -20.26 -3.62 15.18
N ILE A 181 -20.26 -4.24 14.02
CA ILE A 181 -21.39 -4.12 13.07
C ILE A 181 -22.53 -4.90 13.68
N ASN A 182 -23.53 -4.16 14.14
CA ASN A 182 -24.78 -4.75 14.66
C ASN A 182 -25.55 -5.32 13.46
N GLU A 183 -25.41 -6.62 13.21
CA GLU A 183 -26.08 -7.34 12.09
C GLU A 183 -27.63 -7.24 12.13
N ASN A 184 -28.19 -6.60 13.16
CA ASN A 184 -29.62 -6.36 13.34
C ASN A 184 -30.13 -5.01 12.83
N GLN A 185 -29.33 -4.22 12.15
CA GLN A 185 -29.88 -3.12 11.36
C GLN A 185 -30.33 -3.66 10.01
N ASN A 186 -31.56 -4.20 10.02
CA ASN A 186 -32.32 -4.58 8.86
C ASN A 186 -32.13 -3.58 7.72
N LEU A 187 -31.80 -4.12 6.56
CA LEU A 187 -31.95 -3.48 5.26
C LEU A 187 -33.43 -3.21 4.96
N ASP A 188 -34.04 -2.27 5.68
CA ASP A 188 -35.26 -1.57 5.28
C ASP A 188 -34.89 -0.16 4.80
N ASN A 189 -33.97 -0.09 3.88
CA ASN A 189 -33.87 1.07 3.01
C ASN A 189 -34.71 0.76 1.76
N GLN A 190 -35.95 1.23 1.82
CA GLN A 190 -36.83 1.39 0.71
C GLN A 190 -36.07 1.93 -0.49
N ILE A 191 -35.94 1.10 -1.52
CA ILE A 191 -35.67 1.56 -2.86
C ILE A 191 -36.91 2.34 -3.26
N GLU A 192 -36.89 3.66 -3.09
CA GLU A 192 -37.83 4.53 -3.78
C GLU A 192 -37.51 4.43 -5.28
N GLU A 193 -38.32 3.66 -5.99
CA GLU A 193 -38.33 3.67 -7.45
C GLU A 193 -38.63 5.11 -7.91
N PRO A 194 -37.86 5.69 -8.83
CA PRO A 194 -38.15 6.98 -9.38
C PRO A 194 -39.43 6.86 -10.21
N ASP A 195 -40.48 7.60 -9.78
CA ASP A 195 -41.76 7.78 -10.40
C ASP A 195 -41.60 8.23 -11.86
N THR A 196 -41.77 7.31 -12.78
CA THR A 196 -41.80 7.58 -14.23
C THR A 196 -43.13 8.16 -14.61
N GLN A 197 -43.32 9.46 -14.41
CA GLN A 197 -44.36 10.20 -15.10
C GLN A 197 -43.92 10.48 -16.53
N THR A 198 -44.39 9.65 -17.43
CA THR A 198 -44.42 9.92 -18.86
C THR A 198 -45.30 11.13 -19.14
N LYS A 199 -44.71 12.25 -19.49
CA LYS A 199 -45.39 13.31 -20.23
C LYS A 199 -45.11 13.09 -21.71
N ASP A 200 -46.19 12.72 -22.38
CA ASP A 200 -46.36 12.74 -23.82
C ASP A 200 -46.42 14.21 -24.28
N ASP A 201 -45.39 14.65 -24.98
CA ASP A 201 -45.42 15.88 -25.79
C ASP A 201 -44.85 15.55 -27.17
N SER A 202 -45.82 15.15 -28.01
CA SER A 202 -45.63 15.09 -29.45
C SER A 202 -45.42 16.49 -30.00
N GLN A 203 -44.22 16.82 -30.43
CA GLN A 203 -44.00 17.91 -31.38
C GLN A 203 -43.11 17.46 -32.55
N GLU A 204 -43.81 17.47 -33.69
CA GLU A 204 -43.26 17.39 -35.04
C GLU A 204 -42.09 18.40 -35.21
N ILE A 205 -40.95 17.96 -35.68
CA ILE A 205 -39.99 18.84 -36.36
C ILE A 205 -39.64 18.25 -37.69
N GLN A 206 -39.93 19.09 -38.69
CA GLN A 206 -39.79 18.90 -40.10
C GLN A 206 -38.36 18.59 -40.50
N THR A 207 -38.27 17.72 -41.50
CA THR A 207 -37.11 17.45 -42.35
C THR A 207 -36.73 18.66 -43.16
N GLU A 208 -35.49 19.11 -43.09
CA GLU A 208 -34.84 19.84 -44.20
C GLU A 208 -33.64 19.06 -44.65
N ASN A 209 -33.78 18.60 -45.90
CA ASN A 209 -32.71 18.13 -46.78
C ASN A 209 -31.81 19.30 -47.13
N ASN A 210 -30.49 19.12 -47.06
CA ASN A 210 -29.61 19.75 -48.03
C ASN A 210 -28.46 18.83 -48.40
N GLN A 211 -28.43 18.63 -49.69
CA GLN A 211 -27.48 17.87 -50.50
C GLN A 211 -26.12 18.52 -50.58
N GLU A 212 -25.14 17.63 -50.81
CA GLU A 212 -24.00 17.76 -51.72
C GLU A 212 -23.00 18.90 -51.53
N GLN A 213 -21.73 18.54 -51.36
CA GLN A 213 -20.75 18.59 -52.44
C GLN A 213 -19.46 17.89 -52.12
N ASP A 214 -19.15 16.96 -52.99
CA ASP A 214 -17.93 16.31 -53.37
C ASP A 214 -16.85 17.35 -53.77
N ASP A 215 -15.64 17.18 -53.31
CA ASP A 215 -14.46 17.63 -54.08
C ASP A 215 -13.20 16.87 -53.65
N SER A 216 -12.90 15.93 -54.49
CA SER A 216 -11.60 15.31 -54.71
C SER A 216 -10.60 16.28 -55.29
N ASN A 217 -9.37 16.35 -54.77
CA ASN A 217 -8.13 16.47 -55.56
C ASN A 217 -6.88 16.41 -54.65
N ASN A 218 -6.12 15.35 -54.72
CA ASN A 218 -4.91 15.18 -55.57
C ASN A 218 -3.82 16.25 -55.36
N ASN A 219 -2.68 15.91 -54.76
CA ASN A 219 -1.33 15.91 -55.34
C ASN A 219 -0.22 15.70 -54.31
N GLN A 220 0.51 14.66 -54.49
CA GLN A 220 1.97 14.54 -54.66
C GLN A 220 2.83 15.80 -54.42
N LEU A 221 3.70 15.72 -53.44
CA LEU A 221 5.18 15.71 -53.61
C LEU A 221 5.83 15.34 -52.28
#